data_f181431ed0c3433239cdc5a5c5d4ba64
#
_entry.id   f181431ed0c3433239cdc5a5c5d4ba64
#
_cell.length_a   1.000
_cell.length_b   1.000
_cell.length_c   1.000
_cell.angle_alpha   90.00
_cell.angle_beta   90.00
_cell.angle_gamma   90.00
#
_symmetry.space_group_name_H-M   'P 1'
#
loop_
_entity.id
_entity.type
_entity.pdbx_description
1 polymer ?
#
loop_
_entity_poly.entity_id
_entity_poly.type
_entity_poly.pdbx_seq_one_letter_code
_entity_poly.pdbx_strand_id
1 'polypeptide(L)'
;MVTAAQREVFRRALRQAREEAGLSQRALARAVDVTPAAAWQWERDNGSTVPRLDMTTRLEQVLKLEPGHLSRLLGYVPATTEPGTATSVVAAARADPRLGDSEQELLIAVYRELVRQSAAKRAKLPKDS
;
A
#
# COMPACT_ATOMS: atom_id res chain seq x y z
N MET A 1 -17.28 -3.46 -0.44
CA MET A 1 -17.93 -2.17 -0.72
C MET A 1 -17.31 -1.08 0.14
N VAL A 2 -16.96 0.04 -0.47
CA VAL A 2 -16.33 1.14 0.25
C VAL A 2 -17.38 1.92 1.04
N THR A 3 -17.13 2.11 2.33
CA THR A 3 -18.06 2.86 3.18
C THR A 3 -17.85 4.37 3.04
N ALA A 4 -18.82 5.15 3.51
CA ALA A 4 -18.70 6.61 3.50
C ALA A 4 -17.51 7.07 4.35
N ALA A 5 -17.26 6.41 5.48
CA ALA A 5 -16.15 6.73 6.35
C ALA A 5 -14.80 6.46 5.65
N GLN A 6 -14.71 5.35 4.93
CA GLN A 6 -13.51 5.01 4.17
C GLN A 6 -13.25 6.02 3.06
N ARG A 7 -14.28 6.45 2.35
CA ARG A 7 -14.16 7.48 1.31
C ARG A 7 -13.66 8.80 1.88
N GLU A 8 -14.15 9.18 3.03
CA GLU A 8 -13.76 10.43 3.68
C GLU A 8 -12.27 10.39 4.07
N VAL A 9 -11.83 9.31 4.69
CA VAL A 9 -10.43 9.15 5.08
C VAL A 9 -9.52 9.14 3.84
N PHE A 10 -9.93 8.41 2.80
CA PHE A 10 -9.20 8.38 1.55
C PHE A 10 -9.07 9.76 0.92
N ARG A 11 -10.18 10.49 0.86
CA ARG A 11 -10.20 11.83 0.27
C ARG A 11 -9.20 12.78 0.94
N ARG A 12 -9.18 12.76 2.26
CA ARG A 12 -8.25 13.61 3.03
C ARG A 12 -6.80 13.18 2.82
N ALA A 13 -6.56 11.89 2.85
CA ALA A 13 -5.20 11.36 2.66
C ALA A 13 -4.68 11.67 1.26
N LEU A 14 -5.51 11.54 0.24
CA LEU A 14 -5.13 11.84 -1.13
C LEU A 14 -4.80 13.32 -1.30
N ARG A 15 -5.65 14.20 -0.77
CA ARG A 15 -5.40 15.64 -0.84
C ARG A 15 -4.11 16.00 -0.14
N GLN A 16 -3.90 15.50 1.07
CA GLN A 16 -2.69 15.79 1.83
C GLN A 16 -1.44 15.32 1.11
N ALA A 17 -1.46 14.10 0.60
CA ALA A 17 -0.32 13.54 -0.13
C ALA A 17 -0.03 14.35 -1.40
N ARG A 18 -1.07 14.77 -2.11
CA ARG A 18 -0.92 15.60 -3.31
C ARG A 18 -0.29 16.95 -2.97
N GLU A 19 -0.77 17.60 -1.91
CA GLU A 19 -0.23 18.89 -1.48
C GLU A 19 1.22 18.77 -1.01
N GLU A 20 1.54 17.71 -0.29
CA GLU A 20 2.92 17.46 0.15
C GLU A 20 3.85 17.19 -1.03
N ALA A 21 3.34 16.60 -2.09
CA ALA A 21 4.10 16.38 -3.31
C ALA A 21 4.22 17.63 -4.17
N GLY A 22 3.53 18.71 -3.81
CA GLY A 22 3.55 19.95 -4.57
C GLY A 22 2.79 19.88 -5.88
N LEU A 23 1.84 18.98 -6.02
CA LEU A 23 1.09 18.78 -7.27
C LEU A 23 -0.27 19.45 -7.19
N SER A 24 -0.68 20.07 -8.31
CA SER A 24 -2.07 20.48 -8.49
C SER A 24 -2.91 19.26 -8.84
N GLN A 25 -4.24 19.38 -8.73
CA GLN A 25 -5.12 18.30 -9.17
C GLN A 25 -4.91 17.97 -10.64
N ARG A 26 -4.70 18.99 -11.46
CA ARG A 26 -4.44 18.80 -12.90
C ARG A 26 -3.12 18.06 -13.12
N ALA A 27 -2.08 18.41 -12.39
CA ALA A 27 -0.79 17.74 -12.50
C ALA A 27 -0.88 16.28 -12.06
N LEU A 28 -1.62 16.01 -10.98
CA LEU A 28 -1.84 14.65 -10.53
C LEU A 28 -2.60 13.84 -11.58
N ALA A 29 -3.66 14.41 -12.15
CA ALA A 29 -4.43 13.74 -13.20
C ALA A 29 -3.55 13.36 -14.37
N ARG A 30 -2.67 14.28 -14.79
CA ARG A 30 -1.74 14.02 -15.89
C ARG A 30 -0.77 12.90 -15.55
N ALA A 31 -0.27 12.90 -14.31
CA ALA A 31 0.72 11.90 -13.87
C ALA A 31 0.14 10.48 -13.85
N VAL A 32 -1.16 10.34 -13.55
CA VAL A 32 -1.81 9.02 -13.53
C VAL A 32 -2.67 8.77 -14.78
N ASP A 33 -2.56 9.64 -15.76
CA ASP A 33 -3.21 9.51 -17.07
C ASP A 33 -4.73 9.43 -16.99
N VAL A 34 -5.32 10.38 -16.27
CA VAL A 34 -6.78 10.53 -16.21
C VAL A 34 -7.14 11.99 -16.50
N THR A 35 -8.42 12.26 -16.70
CA THR A 35 -8.90 13.63 -16.89
C THR A 35 -8.84 14.39 -15.56
N PRO A 36 -8.66 15.73 -15.60
CA PRO A 36 -8.73 16.53 -14.37
C PRO A 36 -10.05 16.37 -13.62
N ALA A 37 -11.15 16.19 -14.35
CA ALA A 37 -12.45 15.96 -13.74
C ALA A 37 -12.48 14.68 -12.92
N ALA A 38 -11.85 13.61 -13.40
CA ALA A 38 -11.77 12.35 -12.66
C ALA A 38 -10.99 12.51 -11.37
N ALA A 39 -9.82 13.17 -11.44
CA ALA A 39 -9.01 13.41 -10.24
C ALA A 39 -9.75 14.29 -9.22
N TRP A 40 -10.44 15.31 -9.71
CA TRP A 40 -11.23 16.20 -8.86
C TRP A 40 -12.34 15.44 -8.11
N GLN A 41 -12.97 14.48 -8.77
CA GLN A 41 -14.04 13.67 -8.18
C GLN A 41 -13.55 12.90 -6.95
N TRP A 42 -12.31 12.44 -6.97
CA TRP A 42 -11.76 11.68 -5.85
C TRP A 42 -11.55 12.54 -4.60
N GLU A 43 -11.36 13.84 -4.76
CA GLU A 43 -11.12 14.76 -3.64
C GLU A 43 -12.38 15.53 -3.24
N ARG A 44 -13.47 15.33 -3.92
CA ARG A 44 -14.69 16.07 -3.69
C ARG A 44 -15.41 15.61 -2.42
N ASP A 45 -15.88 16.58 -1.62
CA ASP A 45 -16.48 16.32 -0.30
C ASP A 45 -17.68 15.38 -0.33
N ASN A 46 -18.52 15.48 -1.35
CA ASN A 46 -19.72 14.64 -1.49
C ASN A 46 -19.55 13.61 -2.59
N GLY A 47 -18.33 13.35 -3.00
CA GLY A 47 -18.05 12.40 -4.06
C GLY A 47 -18.30 10.97 -3.61
N SER A 48 -19.03 10.21 -4.42
CA SER A 48 -19.21 8.78 -4.22
C SER A 48 -18.21 7.97 -5.04
N THR A 49 -17.43 8.66 -5.87
CA THR A 49 -16.51 8.01 -6.78
C THR A 49 -15.14 7.84 -6.11
N VAL A 50 -14.65 6.63 -6.12
CA VAL A 50 -13.30 6.31 -5.66
C VAL A 50 -12.55 5.62 -6.79
N PRO A 51 -11.21 5.73 -6.84
CA PRO A 51 -10.45 5.04 -7.87
C PRO A 51 -10.47 3.53 -7.65
N ARG A 52 -10.30 2.79 -8.74
CA ARG A 52 -10.16 1.34 -8.68
C ARG A 52 -8.78 0.98 -8.11
N LEU A 53 -8.60 -0.28 -7.77
CA LEU A 53 -7.36 -0.75 -7.15
C LEU A 53 -6.12 -0.44 -8.01
N ASP A 54 -6.19 -0.67 -9.31
CA ASP A 54 -5.08 -0.39 -10.21
C ASP A 54 -4.72 1.10 -10.23
N MET A 55 -5.72 1.97 -10.22
CA MET A 55 -5.50 3.41 -10.18
C MET A 55 -4.96 3.84 -8.81
N THR A 56 -5.47 3.24 -7.73
CA THR A 56 -4.98 3.52 -6.37
C THR A 56 -3.50 3.19 -6.26
N THR A 57 -3.08 2.06 -6.83
CA THR A 57 -1.67 1.67 -6.88
C THR A 57 -0.84 2.69 -7.65
N ARG A 58 -1.36 3.19 -8.75
CA ARG A 58 -0.69 4.20 -9.56
C ARG A 58 -0.53 5.51 -8.79
N LEU A 59 -1.57 5.92 -8.06
CA LEU A 59 -1.54 7.11 -7.20
C LEU A 59 -0.46 6.96 -6.11
N GLU A 60 -0.38 5.80 -5.49
CA GLU A 60 0.64 5.53 -4.48
C GLU A 60 2.05 5.70 -5.05
N GLN A 61 2.28 5.20 -6.26
CA GLN A 61 3.58 5.32 -6.93
C GLN A 61 3.93 6.77 -7.25
N VAL A 62 2.99 7.50 -7.83
CA VAL A 62 3.20 8.90 -8.23
C VAL A 62 3.43 9.79 -7.01
N LEU A 63 2.71 9.55 -5.94
CA LEU A 63 2.80 10.33 -4.71
C LEU A 63 3.90 9.82 -3.77
N LYS A 64 4.62 8.77 -4.17
CA LYS A 64 5.71 8.18 -3.40
C LYS A 64 5.26 7.70 -2.04
N LEU A 65 4.06 7.15 -1.99
CA LEU A 65 3.50 6.55 -0.79
C LEU A 65 3.89 5.08 -0.72
N GLU A 66 3.81 4.50 0.47
CA GLU A 66 4.02 3.07 0.63
C GLU A 66 2.98 2.30 -0.17
N PRO A 67 3.37 1.20 -0.84
CA PRO A 67 2.41 0.36 -1.53
C PRO A 67 1.30 -0.10 -0.58
N GLY A 68 0.07 0.10 -0.97
CA GLY A 68 -1.09 -0.26 -0.17
C GLY A 68 -1.58 0.82 0.78
N HIS A 69 -0.88 1.95 0.89
CA HIS A 69 -1.28 3.02 1.82
C HIS A 69 -2.70 3.51 1.53
N LEU A 70 -2.96 3.89 0.28
CA LEU A 70 -4.29 4.36 -0.12
C LEU A 70 -5.28 3.20 -0.27
N SER A 71 -4.81 2.07 -0.77
CA SER A 71 -5.67 0.90 -0.98
C SER A 71 -6.27 0.41 0.33
N ARG A 72 -5.50 0.40 1.40
CA ARG A 72 -5.99 0.00 2.72
C ARG A 72 -7.05 0.94 3.24
N LEU A 73 -6.91 2.24 2.97
CA LEU A 73 -7.91 3.23 3.40
C LEU A 73 -9.26 3.00 2.73
N LEU A 74 -9.26 2.49 1.51
CA LEU A 74 -10.47 2.16 0.78
C LEU A 74 -11.00 0.76 1.09
N GLY A 75 -10.30 0.03 1.96
CA GLY A 75 -10.70 -1.33 2.29
C GLY A 75 -10.39 -2.34 1.21
N TYR A 76 -9.61 -1.97 0.21
CA TYR A 76 -9.14 -2.93 -0.77
C TYR A 76 -8.13 -3.82 -0.08
N VAL A 77 -8.41 -5.11 -0.06
CA VAL A 77 -7.43 -6.07 0.41
C VAL A 77 -6.32 -6.06 -0.63
N PRO A 78 -5.10 -5.68 -0.26
CA PRO A 78 -4.00 -5.78 -1.21
C PRO A 78 -3.95 -7.22 -1.66
N ALA A 79 -3.93 -7.44 -2.94
CA ALA A 79 -3.72 -8.75 -3.52
C ALA A 79 -2.45 -9.38 -2.98
N THR A 80 -1.71 -8.62 -2.29
CA THR A 80 -0.48 -8.91 -1.62
C THR A 80 -0.65 -9.09 -0.14
N THR A 81 -1.76 -9.50 0.30
CA THR A 81 -1.75 -10.25 1.52
C THR A 81 -0.99 -11.52 1.24
N GLU A 82 0.00 -11.45 0.40
CA GLU A 82 0.99 -12.49 0.40
C GLU A 82 1.49 -12.59 1.82
N PRO A 83 1.21 -13.71 2.46
CA PRO A 83 1.70 -13.91 3.80
C PRO A 83 3.19 -13.71 3.74
N GLY A 84 3.68 -12.83 4.56
CA GLY A 84 5.08 -12.70 4.69
C GLY A 84 5.73 -11.73 3.72
N THR A 85 5.04 -10.68 3.34
CA THR A 85 5.82 -9.53 2.93
C THR A 85 6.77 -9.25 4.10
N ALA A 86 8.04 -9.33 3.84
CA ALA A 86 9.07 -9.13 4.85
C ALA A 86 8.81 -7.88 5.69
N THR A 87 8.21 -6.87 5.06
CA THR A 87 7.84 -5.62 5.71
C THR A 87 6.79 -5.81 6.81
N SER A 88 5.79 -6.66 6.59
CA SER A 88 4.73 -6.90 7.59
C SER A 88 5.25 -7.61 8.83
N VAL A 89 6.09 -8.64 8.65
CA VAL A 89 6.64 -9.40 9.76
C VAL A 89 7.64 -8.56 10.54
N VAL A 90 8.51 -7.83 9.85
CA VAL A 90 9.48 -6.95 10.49
C VAL A 90 8.78 -5.86 11.30
N ALA A 91 7.76 -5.23 10.72
CA ALA A 91 7.01 -4.20 11.41
C ALA A 91 6.28 -4.76 12.64
N ALA A 92 5.68 -5.94 12.52
CA ALA A 92 4.99 -6.59 13.64
C ALA A 92 5.97 -6.94 14.76
N ALA A 93 7.15 -7.44 14.42
CA ALA A 93 8.17 -7.78 15.40
C ALA A 93 8.63 -6.55 16.17
N ARG A 94 8.87 -5.45 15.46
CA ARG A 94 9.33 -4.20 16.09
C ARG A 94 8.27 -3.53 16.94
N ALA A 95 7.01 -3.74 16.62
CA ALA A 95 5.89 -3.17 17.37
C ALA A 95 5.44 -4.02 18.55
N ASP A 96 5.94 -5.24 18.67
CA ASP A 96 5.50 -6.16 19.72
C ASP A 96 6.16 -5.81 21.06
N PRO A 97 5.39 -5.33 22.06
CA PRO A 97 5.95 -4.93 23.35
C PRO A 97 6.46 -6.10 24.18
N ARG A 98 6.14 -7.34 23.81
CA ARG A 98 6.61 -8.53 24.52
C ARG A 98 8.04 -8.91 24.13
N LEU A 99 8.56 -8.31 23.07
CA LEU A 99 9.91 -8.60 22.58
C LEU A 99 10.85 -7.44 22.92
N GLY A 100 11.99 -7.75 23.51
CA GLY A 100 13.07 -6.80 23.65
C GLY A 100 13.82 -6.63 22.34
N ASP A 101 14.76 -5.69 22.30
CA ASP A 101 15.51 -5.37 21.08
C ASP A 101 16.23 -6.60 20.53
N SER A 102 16.86 -7.37 21.41
CA SER A 102 17.60 -8.56 21.00
C SER A 102 16.68 -9.61 20.38
N GLU A 103 15.52 -9.82 20.99
CA GLU A 103 14.53 -10.79 20.50
C GLU A 103 13.91 -10.35 19.20
N GLN A 104 13.67 -9.05 19.03
CA GLN A 104 13.18 -8.50 17.77
C GLN A 104 14.17 -8.75 16.65
N GLU A 105 15.44 -8.46 16.88
CA GLU A 105 16.49 -8.67 15.88
C GLU A 105 16.64 -10.15 15.52
N LEU A 106 16.57 -11.02 16.50
CA LEU A 106 16.65 -12.46 16.27
C LEU A 106 15.48 -12.95 15.41
N LEU A 107 14.27 -12.52 15.74
CA LEU A 107 13.09 -12.91 15.00
C LEU A 107 13.16 -12.45 13.55
N ILE A 108 13.60 -11.21 13.33
CA ILE A 108 13.75 -10.64 11.99
C ILE A 108 14.81 -11.42 11.20
N ALA A 109 15.93 -11.75 11.82
CA ALA A 109 16.99 -12.50 11.18
C ALA A 109 16.53 -13.90 10.78
N VAL A 110 15.83 -14.59 11.66
CA VAL A 110 15.29 -15.92 11.39
C VAL A 110 14.25 -15.86 10.27
N TYR A 111 13.38 -14.88 10.30
CA TYR A 111 12.38 -14.71 9.27
C TYR A 111 13.01 -14.51 7.89
N ARG A 112 14.01 -13.62 7.80
CA ARG A 112 14.71 -13.34 6.54
C ARG A 112 15.41 -14.59 6.01
N GLU A 113 16.00 -15.39 6.89
CA GLU A 113 16.63 -16.63 6.51
C GLU A 113 15.63 -17.65 5.96
N LEU A 114 14.48 -17.77 6.60
CA LEU A 114 13.42 -18.67 6.16
C LEU A 114 12.87 -18.27 4.80
N VAL A 115 12.70 -16.98 4.57
CA VAL A 115 12.26 -16.47 3.27
C VAL A 115 13.28 -16.78 2.18
N ARG A 116 14.56 -16.60 2.48
CA ARG A 116 15.63 -16.91 1.54
C ARG A 116 15.68 -18.40 1.20
N GLN A 117 15.56 -19.27 2.20
CA GLN A 117 15.54 -20.71 1.98
C GLN A 117 14.33 -21.14 1.16
N SER A 118 13.17 -20.54 1.43
CA SER A 118 11.94 -20.84 0.72
C SER A 118 12.05 -20.43 -0.76
N ALA A 119 12.64 -19.28 -1.04
CA ALA A 119 12.89 -18.81 -2.39
C ALA A 119 13.86 -19.74 -3.13
N ALA A 120 14.92 -20.19 -2.46
CA ALA A 120 15.87 -21.12 -3.04
C ALA A 120 15.23 -22.46 -3.37
N LYS A 121 14.36 -22.97 -2.49
CA LYS A 121 13.60 -24.20 -2.76
C LYS A 121 12.69 -24.06 -3.96
N ARG A 122 11.99 -22.94 -4.08
CA ARG A 122 11.12 -22.68 -5.22
C ARG A 122 11.89 -22.64 -6.53
N ALA A 123 13.07 -22.03 -6.50
CA ALA A 123 13.93 -21.94 -7.68
C ALA A 123 14.44 -23.31 -8.14
N LYS A 124 14.55 -24.27 -7.22
CA LYS A 124 15.03 -25.63 -7.52
C LYS A 124 13.94 -26.59 -7.94
N LEU A 125 12.66 -26.23 -7.73
CA LEU A 125 11.58 -27.11 -8.10
C LEU A 125 11.41 -27.14 -9.62
N PRO A 126 11.21 -28.33 -10.22
CA PRO A 126 10.92 -28.41 -11.65
C PRO A 126 9.61 -27.71 -11.96
N LYS A 127 9.57 -27.03 -13.09
CA LYS A 127 8.39 -26.29 -13.49
C LYS A 127 7.19 -27.16 -13.81
N ASP A 128 7.40 -28.42 -14.06
CA ASP A 128 6.36 -29.36 -14.48
C ASP A 128 5.81 -30.20 -13.33
N SER A 129 6.21 -29.94 -12.12
CA SER A 129 5.75 -30.71 -10.97
C SER A 129 4.57 -30.05 -10.27
#